data_0bb09b622e6e25802b9ae40a90ed3099
#
_entry.id   0bb09b622e6e25802b9ae40a90ed3099
#
_cell.length_a   1.000
_cell.length_b   1.000
_cell.length_c   1.000
_cell.angle_alpha   90.00
_cell.angle_beta   90.00
_cell.angle_gamma   90.00
#
_symmetry.space_group_name_H-M   'P 1'
#
loop_
_entity.id
_entity.type
_entity.pdbx_description
1 polymer ?
#
loop_
_entity_poly.entity_id
_entity_poly.type
_entity_poly.pdbx_seq_one_letter_code
_entity_poly.pdbx_strand_id
1 'polypeptide(L)'
;MAKSPYPKPLELSGALDQFIHEETTPEIGREYPDVNIVDDLLNAENSDAVLRDLAITISRRGVVFFRKQTNLTNDLQKEFVNRLGQLAGKPSESSVHIFPLAPAHVPEGGTPDRQISYVNSVGFKYMFEKMPNMDKRRFDAAEWHTDIQFEPVPADYTSLRVIKLPETGGDTLWASGYELYNRLSQPYRNFVDNLTVTCRADCVLMAIRNRGEKIEEGERGNPLNTGQALTAVHPVVRTNPVTGWKSIFAVGQFSKRINEVNAYESEELLKKFYSMIQDNHDLQCRFRWRNPHDIAIWDNRSVFHRATFDYMDLGERSGNRAVGIGEVPYFDPESTSKAAALGKEKHVKKNSAGNGVHNGAAHGGHGMAMGGCPASNGMAMQAHGHMMTG
;
A
#
# COMPACT_ATOMS: atom_id res chain seq x y z
N MET A 1 33.83 13.64 -4.17
CA MET A 1 32.59 12.93 -4.55
C MET A 1 31.47 13.96 -4.59
N ALA A 2 30.68 14.01 -5.65
CA ALA A 2 29.49 14.85 -5.71
C ALA A 2 28.51 14.36 -4.60
N LYS A 3 27.86 15.30 -3.91
CA LYS A 3 26.81 14.95 -2.95
C LYS A 3 25.67 14.28 -3.72
N SER A 4 25.11 13.19 -3.18
CA SER A 4 23.89 12.59 -3.73
C SER A 4 22.80 13.67 -3.89
N PRO A 5 22.09 13.72 -5.02
CA PRO A 5 20.98 14.65 -5.21
C PRO A 5 19.74 14.27 -4.37
N TYR A 6 19.74 13.08 -3.79
CA TYR A 6 18.61 12.55 -3.02
C TYR A 6 18.72 12.86 -1.53
N PRO A 7 17.58 13.00 -0.82
CA PRO A 7 17.56 13.25 0.61
C PRO A 7 18.20 12.10 1.40
N LYS A 8 18.83 12.41 2.52
CA LYS A 8 19.32 11.39 3.44
C LYS A 8 18.15 10.84 4.27
N PRO A 9 18.18 9.52 4.56
CA PRO A 9 17.21 8.92 5.49
C PRO A 9 17.14 9.67 6.81
N LEU A 10 15.93 9.74 7.37
CA LEU A 10 15.70 10.38 8.66
C LEU A 10 15.93 9.39 9.80
N GLU A 11 16.41 9.92 10.92
CA GLU A 11 16.61 9.14 12.15
C GLU A 11 15.62 9.57 13.22
N LEU A 12 15.18 8.60 14.04
CA LEU A 12 14.33 8.86 15.20
C LEU A 12 15.09 9.65 16.27
N SER A 13 14.40 10.57 16.92
CA SER A 13 14.92 11.32 18.07
C SER A 13 14.65 10.62 19.41
N GLY A 14 13.72 9.64 19.44
CA GLY A 14 13.22 9.01 20.65
C GLY A 14 12.00 9.73 21.27
N ALA A 15 11.46 10.75 20.60
CA ALA A 15 10.32 11.52 21.15
C ALA A 15 9.05 10.67 21.33
N LEU A 16 8.90 9.57 20.58
CA LEU A 16 7.78 8.63 20.70
C LEU A 16 7.99 7.52 21.75
N ASP A 17 9.17 7.35 22.29
CA ASP A 17 9.51 6.21 23.18
C ASP A 17 8.70 6.23 24.49
N GLN A 18 8.14 7.37 24.86
CA GLN A 18 7.24 7.53 26.01
C GLN A 18 5.88 6.85 25.82
N PHE A 19 5.46 6.55 24.59
CA PHE A 19 4.14 6.00 24.29
C PHE A 19 4.19 4.47 24.14
N ILE A 20 3.29 3.81 24.87
CA ILE A 20 3.10 2.36 24.73
C ILE A 20 2.55 2.05 23.35
N HIS A 21 3.10 1.02 22.71
CA HIS A 21 2.66 0.57 21.41
C HIS A 21 2.73 -0.95 21.28
N GLU A 22 1.96 -1.46 20.32
CA GLU A 22 1.93 -2.88 19.95
C GLU A 22 2.25 -3.03 18.47
N GLU A 23 3.14 -3.98 18.13
CA GLU A 23 3.39 -4.33 16.72
C GLU A 23 2.27 -5.23 16.23
N THR A 24 1.56 -4.83 15.16
CA THR A 24 0.46 -5.62 14.60
C THR A 24 0.98 -6.92 13.99
N THR A 25 2.11 -6.84 13.26
CA THR A 25 2.85 -7.97 12.71
C THR A 25 4.35 -7.67 12.77
N PRO A 26 5.24 -8.67 12.60
CA PRO A 26 6.69 -8.40 12.58
C PRO A 26 7.11 -7.38 11.50
N GLU A 27 6.46 -7.37 10.32
CA GLU A 27 6.93 -6.59 9.18
C GLU A 27 6.16 -5.29 8.95
N ILE A 28 4.88 -5.22 9.31
CA ILE A 28 3.99 -4.09 9.00
C ILE A 28 2.97 -3.85 10.11
N GLY A 29 2.65 -2.59 10.36
CA GLY A 29 1.62 -2.16 11.29
C GLY A 29 2.12 -1.97 12.73
N ARG A 30 1.67 -0.88 13.36
CA ARG A 30 1.87 -0.56 14.77
C ARG A 30 0.62 0.11 15.31
N GLU A 31 0.19 -0.25 16.49
CA GLU A 31 -0.94 0.38 17.19
C GLU A 31 -0.45 1.15 18.42
N TYR A 32 -0.96 2.36 18.61
CA TYR A 32 -0.84 3.16 19.82
C TYR A 32 -2.21 3.20 20.48
N PRO A 33 -2.55 2.26 21.38
CA PRO A 33 -3.92 2.05 21.86
C PRO A 33 -4.46 3.21 22.70
N ASP A 34 -3.60 3.90 23.44
CA ASP A 34 -3.97 4.89 24.44
C ASP A 34 -3.58 6.33 24.08
N VAL A 35 -2.97 6.54 22.89
CA VAL A 35 -2.51 7.86 22.46
C VAL A 35 -3.64 8.63 21.79
N ASN A 36 -3.87 9.87 22.23
CA ASN A 36 -4.75 10.83 21.60
C ASN A 36 -3.97 11.74 20.65
N ILE A 37 -4.34 11.76 19.37
CA ILE A 37 -3.60 12.54 18.36
C ILE A 37 -3.64 14.04 18.65
N VAL A 38 -4.78 14.56 19.14
CA VAL A 38 -4.92 16.00 19.42
C VAL A 38 -4.16 16.38 20.69
N ASP A 39 -4.42 15.66 21.77
CA ASP A 39 -3.94 16.04 23.09
C ASP A 39 -2.46 15.70 23.28
N ASP A 40 -2.05 14.48 22.87
CA ASP A 40 -0.71 13.96 23.14
C ASP A 40 0.31 14.26 22.02
N LEU A 41 -0.16 14.54 20.78
CA LEU A 41 0.74 14.76 19.64
C LEU A 41 0.66 16.19 19.10
N LEU A 42 -0.54 16.66 18.68
CA LEU A 42 -0.70 17.99 18.06
C LEU A 42 -0.46 19.13 19.05
N ASN A 43 -0.95 18.98 20.29
CA ASN A 43 -0.86 19.98 21.35
C ASN A 43 0.33 19.75 22.31
N ALA A 44 1.17 18.73 22.06
CA ALA A 44 2.36 18.49 22.89
C ALA A 44 3.34 19.68 22.80
N GLU A 45 4.03 20.00 23.90
CA GLU A 45 5.07 21.05 23.90
C GLU A 45 6.18 20.78 22.87
N ASN A 46 6.52 19.51 22.63
CA ASN A 46 7.49 19.04 21.65
C ASN A 46 6.81 18.46 20.39
N SER A 47 5.63 18.95 20.02
CA SER A 47 4.77 18.45 18.95
C SER A 47 5.52 18.12 17.65
N ASP A 48 6.41 19.00 17.20
CA ASP A 48 7.17 18.77 15.96
C ASP A 48 8.11 17.57 16.06
N ALA A 49 8.76 17.35 17.21
CA ALA A 49 9.63 16.20 17.41
C ALA A 49 8.84 14.89 17.44
N VAL A 50 7.72 14.88 18.15
CA VAL A 50 6.83 13.70 18.25
C VAL A 50 6.21 13.36 16.89
N LEU A 51 5.70 14.36 16.15
CA LEU A 51 5.12 14.16 14.84
C LEU A 51 6.16 13.75 13.78
N ARG A 52 7.39 14.29 13.90
CA ARG A 52 8.49 13.87 13.01
C ARG A 52 8.83 12.39 13.25
N ASP A 53 8.97 11.98 14.50
CA ASP A 53 9.25 10.58 14.82
C ASP A 53 8.08 9.66 14.44
N LEU A 54 6.85 10.15 14.54
CA LEU A 54 5.67 9.43 14.08
C LEU A 54 5.70 9.25 12.54
N ALA A 55 6.04 10.28 11.78
CA ALA A 55 6.18 10.19 10.32
C ALA A 55 7.25 9.14 9.92
N ILE A 56 8.40 9.14 10.60
CA ILE A 56 9.46 8.14 10.40
C ILE A 56 8.94 6.73 10.76
N THR A 57 8.21 6.62 11.86
CA THR A 57 7.64 5.35 12.32
C THR A 57 6.63 4.80 11.32
N ILE A 58 5.72 5.65 10.81
CA ILE A 58 4.77 5.28 9.75
C ILE A 58 5.53 4.79 8.52
N SER A 59 6.57 5.51 8.08
CA SER A 59 7.36 5.12 6.90
C SER A 59 8.12 3.80 7.11
N ARG A 60 8.58 3.50 8.32
CA ARG A 60 9.27 2.23 8.65
C ARG A 60 8.31 1.06 8.84
N ARG A 61 7.12 1.32 9.44
CA ARG A 61 6.11 0.31 9.77
C ARG A 61 4.99 0.19 8.73
N GLY A 62 4.96 1.09 7.75
CA GLY A 62 3.96 1.13 6.69
C GLY A 62 2.64 1.76 7.13
N VAL A 63 2.07 1.35 8.25
CA VAL A 63 0.81 1.88 8.80
C VAL A 63 0.85 1.91 10.31
N VAL A 64 0.21 2.94 10.91
CA VAL A 64 -0.03 3.02 12.34
C VAL A 64 -1.50 3.28 12.64
N PHE A 65 -1.94 2.86 13.83
CA PHE A 65 -3.33 2.90 14.27
C PHE A 65 -3.47 3.59 15.61
N PHE A 66 -4.55 4.35 15.75
CA PHE A 66 -4.97 4.95 17.02
C PHE A 66 -6.45 4.67 17.25
N ARG A 67 -6.84 4.51 18.53
CA ARG A 67 -8.23 4.22 18.91
C ARG A 67 -8.97 5.48 19.36
N LYS A 68 -10.27 5.54 19.07
CA LYS A 68 -11.25 6.48 19.69
C LYS A 68 -10.86 7.97 19.62
N GLN A 69 -10.38 8.43 18.49
CA GLN A 69 -9.95 9.82 18.29
C GLN A 69 -11.16 10.77 18.16
N THR A 70 -11.93 10.93 19.24
CA THR A 70 -13.24 11.60 19.23
C THR A 70 -13.14 13.12 19.08
N ASN A 71 -12.04 13.73 19.51
CA ASN A 71 -11.78 15.17 19.43
C ASN A 71 -11.04 15.58 18.13
N LEU A 72 -10.66 14.63 17.27
CA LEU A 72 -10.02 14.90 16.00
C LEU A 72 -11.07 15.36 14.97
N THR A 73 -11.13 16.66 14.70
CA THR A 73 -12.00 17.25 13.64
C THR A 73 -11.43 16.99 12.25
N ASN A 74 -12.19 17.29 11.19
CA ASN A 74 -11.67 17.20 9.82
C ASN A 74 -10.51 18.18 9.57
N ASP A 75 -10.57 19.39 10.13
CA ASP A 75 -9.49 20.38 9.99
C ASP A 75 -8.23 19.92 10.68
N LEU A 76 -8.33 19.40 11.90
CA LEU A 76 -7.19 18.83 12.62
C LEU A 76 -6.64 17.56 11.92
N GLN A 77 -7.50 16.77 11.27
CA GLN A 77 -7.07 15.61 10.49
C GLN A 77 -6.27 16.03 9.25
N LYS A 78 -6.67 17.10 8.55
CA LYS A 78 -5.92 17.69 7.43
C LYS A 78 -4.58 18.27 7.90
N GLU A 79 -4.62 19.06 8.98
CA GLU A 79 -3.40 19.60 9.60
C GLU A 79 -2.42 18.49 9.97
N PHE A 80 -2.88 17.47 10.67
CA PHE A 80 -2.09 16.33 11.11
C PHE A 80 -1.35 15.66 9.94
N VAL A 81 -2.09 15.28 8.88
CA VAL A 81 -1.50 14.65 7.69
C VAL A 81 -0.50 15.57 7.00
N ASN A 82 -0.82 16.86 6.89
CA ASN A 82 0.05 17.84 6.27
C ASN A 82 1.35 18.05 7.05
N ARG A 83 1.27 18.18 8.39
CA ARG A 83 2.45 18.31 9.26
C ARG A 83 3.34 17.07 9.24
N LEU A 84 2.78 15.85 9.21
CA LEU A 84 3.57 14.63 9.06
C LEU A 84 4.45 14.71 7.80
N GLY A 85 3.87 15.09 6.66
CA GLY A 85 4.63 15.25 5.42
C GLY A 85 5.70 16.35 5.50
N GLN A 86 5.37 17.52 6.06
CA GLN A 86 6.31 18.64 6.22
C GLN A 86 7.51 18.26 7.08
N LEU A 87 7.26 17.62 8.23
CA LEU A 87 8.31 17.19 9.15
C LEU A 87 9.12 15.99 8.62
N ALA A 88 8.56 15.26 7.66
CA ALA A 88 9.25 14.22 6.89
C ALA A 88 10.01 14.76 5.66
N GLY A 89 9.97 16.08 5.42
CA GLY A 89 10.75 16.75 4.37
C GLY A 89 10.10 16.78 2.99
N LYS A 90 8.76 16.72 2.89
CA LYS A 90 8.06 16.88 1.60
C LYS A 90 8.31 18.29 1.02
N PRO A 91 8.22 18.47 -0.31
CA PRO A 91 8.30 19.77 -0.94
C PRO A 91 7.29 20.77 -0.38
N SER A 92 7.70 22.04 -0.26
CA SER A 92 6.85 23.11 0.33
C SER A 92 5.59 23.42 -0.48
N GLU A 93 5.61 23.15 -1.77
CA GLU A 93 4.48 23.27 -2.70
C GLU A 93 3.45 22.15 -2.58
N SER A 94 3.78 21.08 -1.86
CA SER A 94 2.87 19.95 -1.64
C SER A 94 2.02 20.17 -0.38
N SER A 95 0.73 19.93 -0.50
CA SER A 95 -0.28 20.19 0.51
C SER A 95 -1.19 18.96 0.72
N VAL A 96 -2.45 19.15 1.06
CA VAL A 96 -3.48 18.11 1.14
C VAL A 96 -4.20 18.02 -0.21
N HIS A 97 -4.40 16.80 -0.69
CA HIS A 97 -5.00 16.53 -1.98
C HIS A 97 -6.47 16.97 -2.05
N ILE A 98 -6.82 17.57 -3.18
CA ILE A 98 -8.21 17.83 -3.57
C ILE A 98 -8.62 16.72 -4.54
N PHE A 99 -9.59 15.90 -4.15
CA PHE A 99 -10.02 14.78 -5.00
C PHE A 99 -10.62 15.29 -6.31
N PRO A 100 -10.29 14.68 -7.46
CA PRO A 100 -10.70 15.21 -8.77
C PRO A 100 -12.21 15.18 -9.03
N LEU A 101 -12.98 14.41 -8.26
CA LEU A 101 -14.44 14.43 -8.29
C LEU A 101 -15.02 15.19 -7.12
N ALA A 102 -16.15 15.86 -7.33
CA ALA A 102 -16.93 16.41 -6.24
C ALA A 102 -17.37 15.29 -5.28
N PRO A 103 -17.41 15.53 -3.94
CA PRO A 103 -17.88 14.54 -3.00
C PRO A 103 -19.28 14.07 -3.38
N ALA A 104 -19.49 12.76 -3.53
CA ALA A 104 -20.79 12.19 -3.87
C ALA A 104 -21.83 12.36 -2.76
N HIS A 105 -21.38 12.67 -1.55
CA HIS A 105 -22.23 12.88 -0.38
C HIS A 105 -21.58 13.94 0.53
N VAL A 106 -22.36 14.94 0.90
CA VAL A 106 -22.02 15.92 1.92
C VAL A 106 -22.92 15.62 3.12
N PRO A 107 -22.37 15.54 4.34
CA PRO A 107 -23.21 15.40 5.54
C PRO A 107 -24.32 16.46 5.56
N GLU A 108 -25.51 16.09 6.00
CA GLU A 108 -26.65 16.99 6.08
C GLU A 108 -26.28 18.24 6.89
N GLY A 109 -26.41 19.43 6.28
CA GLY A 109 -26.03 20.72 6.86
C GLY A 109 -24.52 21.07 6.82
N GLY A 110 -23.66 20.23 6.20
CA GLY A 110 -22.23 20.50 6.07
C GLY A 110 -21.86 21.23 4.78
N THR A 111 -20.78 22.03 4.83
CA THR A 111 -20.13 22.55 3.64
C THR A 111 -19.27 21.48 2.99
N PRO A 112 -19.28 21.31 1.65
CA PRO A 112 -18.39 20.36 0.98
C PRO A 112 -16.92 20.71 1.26
N ASP A 113 -16.20 19.81 1.92
CA ASP A 113 -14.76 19.91 2.07
C ASP A 113 -14.08 19.01 1.03
N ARG A 114 -13.49 19.62 -0.01
CA ARG A 114 -12.87 18.89 -1.12
C ARG A 114 -11.54 18.22 -0.75
N GLN A 115 -10.96 18.59 0.38
CA GLN A 115 -9.74 17.97 0.91
C GLN A 115 -10.05 16.77 1.82
N ILE A 116 -11.33 16.51 2.10
CA ILE A 116 -11.78 15.32 2.81
C ILE A 116 -12.58 14.44 1.85
N SER A 117 -12.09 13.22 1.63
CA SER A 117 -12.83 12.19 0.88
C SER A 117 -13.76 11.44 1.83
N TYR A 118 -15.06 11.52 1.59
CA TYR A 118 -16.05 10.77 2.35
C TYR A 118 -16.17 9.36 1.78
N VAL A 119 -15.61 8.39 2.49
CA VAL A 119 -15.70 6.96 2.15
C VAL A 119 -16.93 6.40 2.82
N ASN A 120 -17.93 5.97 2.04
CA ASN A 120 -19.17 5.44 2.62
C ASN A 120 -19.76 4.27 1.82
N SER A 121 -20.45 3.37 2.53
CA SER A 121 -21.07 2.18 1.96
C SER A 121 -22.20 2.49 1.00
N VAL A 122 -22.93 3.60 1.20
CA VAL A 122 -24.05 4.00 0.33
C VAL A 122 -23.54 4.37 -1.08
N GLY A 123 -22.46 5.14 -1.15
CA GLY A 123 -21.82 5.49 -2.42
C GLY A 123 -21.26 4.27 -3.15
N PHE A 124 -20.65 3.33 -2.43
CA PHE A 124 -20.20 2.06 -3.00
C PHE A 124 -21.37 1.23 -3.51
N LYS A 125 -22.44 1.05 -2.73
CA LYS A 125 -23.64 0.31 -3.14
C LYS A 125 -24.22 0.89 -4.44
N TYR A 126 -24.35 2.21 -4.51
CA TYR A 126 -24.83 2.89 -5.72
C TYR A 126 -23.91 2.64 -6.94
N MET A 127 -22.60 2.71 -6.73
CA MET A 127 -21.62 2.43 -7.79
C MET A 127 -21.74 1.00 -8.29
N PHE A 128 -21.96 0.04 -7.40
CA PHE A 128 -22.09 -1.38 -7.70
C PHE A 128 -23.41 -1.77 -8.39
N GLU A 129 -24.51 -1.15 -7.99
CA GLU A 129 -25.81 -1.38 -8.62
C GLU A 129 -25.83 -0.93 -10.08
N LYS A 130 -25.00 0.05 -10.45
CA LYS A 130 -24.88 0.58 -11.81
C LYS A 130 -23.82 -0.08 -12.69
N MET A 131 -23.01 -0.97 -12.16
CA MET A 131 -22.05 -1.76 -12.93
C MET A 131 -22.68 -3.11 -13.29
N PRO A 132 -23.18 -3.30 -14.55
CA PRO A 132 -23.69 -4.59 -14.98
C PRO A 132 -22.55 -5.61 -14.96
N ASN A 133 -22.82 -6.82 -14.49
CA ASN A 133 -21.91 -7.97 -14.43
C ASN A 133 -20.83 -7.97 -13.32
N MET A 134 -20.91 -7.10 -12.32
CA MET A 134 -20.08 -7.28 -11.14
C MET A 134 -20.71 -8.32 -10.20
N ASP A 135 -20.00 -9.43 -10.00
CA ASP A 135 -20.34 -10.35 -8.92
C ASP A 135 -20.09 -9.62 -7.58
N LYS A 136 -21.16 -9.42 -6.80
CA LYS A 136 -21.14 -8.75 -5.50
C LYS A 136 -20.13 -9.38 -4.52
N ARG A 137 -19.65 -10.58 -4.78
CA ARG A 137 -18.67 -11.31 -3.98
C ARG A 137 -17.23 -11.19 -4.46
N ARG A 138 -17.01 -10.77 -5.71
CA ARG A 138 -15.69 -10.53 -6.32
C ARG A 138 -15.58 -9.08 -6.73
N PHE A 139 -15.02 -8.30 -5.85
CA PHE A 139 -14.88 -6.88 -6.04
C PHE A 139 -13.52 -6.55 -6.62
N ASP A 140 -13.43 -6.38 -7.92
CA ASP A 140 -12.26 -5.84 -8.59
C ASP A 140 -11.99 -4.39 -8.15
N ALA A 141 -13.05 -3.62 -7.79
CA ALA A 141 -12.92 -2.26 -7.26
C ALA A 141 -12.26 -2.17 -5.87
N ALA A 142 -12.12 -3.27 -5.16
CA ALA A 142 -11.39 -3.37 -3.89
C ALA A 142 -9.98 -3.91 -4.06
N GLU A 143 -9.40 -3.77 -5.25
CA GLU A 143 -8.02 -4.18 -5.50
C GLU A 143 -7.03 -3.48 -4.59
N TRP A 144 -5.94 -4.16 -4.34
CA TRP A 144 -4.79 -3.56 -3.68
C TRP A 144 -4.33 -2.32 -4.46
N HIS A 145 -4.16 -1.19 -3.79
CA HIS A 145 -3.72 0.04 -4.41
C HIS A 145 -3.01 0.96 -3.41
N THR A 146 -2.32 1.94 -3.92
CA THR A 146 -1.89 3.12 -3.19
C THR A 146 -2.71 4.32 -3.66
N ASP A 147 -2.97 5.30 -2.78
CA ASP A 147 -3.84 6.44 -3.10
C ASP A 147 -3.22 7.32 -4.19
N ILE A 148 -4.09 7.82 -5.07
CA ILE A 148 -3.79 8.84 -6.09
C ILE A 148 -2.50 8.59 -6.90
N GLN A 149 -2.13 7.34 -7.14
CA GLN A 149 -0.94 6.96 -7.92
C GLN A 149 -0.96 7.51 -9.36
N PHE A 150 -2.12 7.93 -9.85
CA PHE A 150 -2.30 8.53 -11.17
C PHE A 150 -1.90 10.02 -11.24
N GLU A 151 -1.60 10.65 -10.11
CA GLU A 151 -1.10 12.03 -10.08
C GLU A 151 0.42 12.08 -10.30
N PRO A 152 0.93 13.12 -10.99
CA PRO A 152 2.38 13.34 -11.11
C PRO A 152 3.12 13.41 -9.78
N VAL A 153 2.48 13.99 -8.76
CA VAL A 153 2.96 14.02 -7.37
C VAL A 153 1.95 13.28 -6.51
N PRO A 154 2.14 11.96 -6.28
CA PRO A 154 1.20 11.14 -5.55
C PRO A 154 1.28 11.33 -4.04
N ALA A 155 0.46 10.59 -3.31
CA ALA A 155 0.36 10.65 -1.87
C ALA A 155 1.66 10.27 -1.15
N ASP A 156 1.93 10.98 -0.06
CA ASP A 156 2.81 10.55 1.03
C ASP A 156 1.97 9.84 2.12
N TYR A 157 1.49 10.58 3.11
CA TYR A 157 0.70 10.01 4.18
C TYR A 157 -0.79 10.19 3.92
N THR A 158 -1.55 9.14 4.16
CA THR A 158 -3.01 9.17 4.17
C THR A 158 -3.52 8.76 5.54
N SER A 159 -4.58 9.42 5.99
CA SER A 159 -5.34 9.04 7.18
C SER A 159 -6.78 8.69 6.84
N LEU A 160 -7.30 7.62 7.42
CA LEU A 160 -8.71 7.24 7.37
C LEU A 160 -9.26 7.12 8.79
N ARG A 161 -10.19 8.00 9.16
CA ARG A 161 -10.92 7.97 10.43
C ARG A 161 -12.32 7.46 10.18
N VAL A 162 -12.68 6.31 10.76
CA VAL A 162 -14.00 5.70 10.58
C VAL A 162 -15.00 6.37 11.53
N ILE A 163 -16.14 6.80 11.01
CA ILE A 163 -17.18 7.53 11.75
C ILE A 163 -18.35 6.61 12.11
N LYS A 164 -18.79 5.78 11.15
CA LYS A 164 -19.83 4.77 11.37
C LYS A 164 -19.26 3.40 11.05
N LEU A 165 -19.66 2.42 11.82
CA LEU A 165 -19.25 1.03 11.68
C LEU A 165 -20.46 0.13 11.48
N PRO A 166 -20.36 -0.89 10.62
CA PRO A 166 -21.33 -1.97 10.57
C PRO A 166 -21.24 -2.84 11.83
N GLU A 167 -22.18 -3.70 12.03
CA GLU A 167 -22.19 -4.66 13.15
C GLU A 167 -20.94 -5.54 13.16
N THR A 168 -20.48 -5.95 11.96
CA THR A 168 -19.24 -6.69 11.75
C THR A 168 -18.73 -6.49 10.32
N GLY A 169 -17.46 -6.85 10.07
CA GLY A 169 -16.82 -6.68 8.76
C GLY A 169 -16.36 -5.25 8.49
N GLY A 170 -16.04 -4.94 7.23
CA GLY A 170 -15.56 -3.64 6.80
C GLY A 170 -14.13 -3.32 7.24
N ASP A 171 -13.33 -4.35 7.51
CA ASP A 171 -11.93 -4.21 7.86
C ASP A 171 -11.12 -3.60 6.71
N THR A 172 -9.91 -3.16 7.01
CA THR A 172 -8.95 -2.73 5.99
C THR A 172 -7.65 -3.52 6.15
N LEU A 173 -7.07 -3.90 5.02
CA LEU A 173 -5.79 -4.59 4.94
C LEU A 173 -4.73 -3.67 4.36
N TRP A 174 -3.50 -3.81 4.84
CA TRP A 174 -2.31 -3.14 4.30
C TRP A 174 -1.24 -4.16 3.98
N ALA A 175 -0.45 -3.91 2.93
CA ALA A 175 0.63 -4.78 2.47
C ALA A 175 1.90 -3.97 2.18
N SER A 176 3.06 -4.52 2.55
CA SER A 176 4.36 -3.86 2.45
C SER A 176 4.97 -3.98 1.05
N GLY A 177 5.17 -2.86 0.36
CA GLY A 177 5.94 -2.79 -0.88
C GLY A 177 7.44 -3.01 -0.69
N TYR A 178 7.97 -2.75 0.52
CA TYR A 178 9.35 -3.11 0.87
C TYR A 178 9.55 -4.63 0.86
N GLU A 179 8.60 -5.38 1.43
CA GLU A 179 8.66 -6.83 1.45
C GLU A 179 8.49 -7.45 0.06
N LEU A 180 7.72 -6.80 -0.82
CA LEU A 180 7.67 -7.21 -2.23
C LEU A 180 9.07 -7.13 -2.86
N TYR A 181 9.79 -6.01 -2.65
CA TYR A 181 11.14 -5.84 -3.17
C TYR A 181 12.13 -6.82 -2.52
N ASN A 182 12.07 -6.99 -1.19
CA ASN A 182 12.93 -7.90 -0.45
C ASN A 182 12.85 -9.37 -0.93
N ARG A 183 11.69 -9.80 -1.43
CA ARG A 183 11.44 -11.19 -1.88
C ARG A 183 11.87 -11.45 -3.32
N LEU A 184 12.23 -10.42 -4.07
CA LEU A 184 12.79 -10.60 -5.41
C LEU A 184 14.23 -11.10 -5.32
N SER A 185 14.62 -12.03 -6.22
CA SER A 185 16.03 -12.41 -6.40
C SER A 185 16.85 -11.24 -6.94
N GLN A 186 18.16 -11.24 -6.69
CA GLN A 186 19.03 -10.13 -7.13
C GLN A 186 18.98 -9.88 -8.66
N PRO A 187 18.97 -10.89 -9.55
CA PRO A 187 18.80 -10.65 -10.98
C PRO A 187 17.47 -9.97 -11.32
N TYR A 188 16.41 -10.32 -10.58
CA TYR A 188 15.09 -9.74 -10.77
C TYR A 188 15.03 -8.29 -10.25
N ARG A 189 15.67 -8.00 -9.10
CA ARG A 189 15.83 -6.62 -8.59
C ARG A 189 16.54 -5.74 -9.60
N ASN A 190 17.68 -6.21 -10.13
CA ASN A 190 18.46 -5.48 -11.15
C ASN A 190 17.64 -5.17 -12.41
N PHE A 191 16.74 -6.06 -12.78
CA PHE A 191 15.85 -5.86 -13.93
C PHE A 191 14.80 -4.80 -13.61
N VAL A 192 14.05 -4.93 -12.51
CA VAL A 192 12.92 -4.04 -12.20
C VAL A 192 13.35 -2.64 -11.72
N ASP A 193 14.57 -2.49 -11.22
CA ASP A 193 15.14 -1.20 -10.78
C ASP A 193 15.21 -0.14 -11.91
N ASN A 194 15.19 -0.57 -13.18
CA ASN A 194 15.29 0.31 -14.34
C ASN A 194 13.97 0.49 -15.10
N LEU A 195 12.86 0.01 -14.54
CA LEU A 195 11.56 0.05 -15.21
C LEU A 195 10.70 1.19 -14.70
N THR A 196 9.81 1.67 -15.59
CA THR A 196 8.78 2.64 -15.26
C THR A 196 7.38 2.08 -15.50
N VAL A 197 6.39 2.60 -14.79
CA VAL A 197 4.99 2.22 -14.90
C VAL A 197 4.13 3.41 -15.25
N THR A 198 3.28 3.27 -16.27
CA THR A 198 2.19 4.22 -16.55
C THR A 198 1.01 3.92 -15.64
N CYS A 199 0.62 4.92 -14.86
CA CYS A 199 -0.53 4.89 -13.95
C CYS A 199 -1.66 5.75 -14.48
N ARG A 200 -2.92 5.28 -14.38
CA ARG A 200 -4.11 6.02 -14.84
C ARG A 200 -5.35 5.69 -14.02
N ALA A 201 -6.17 6.70 -13.77
CA ALA A 201 -7.40 6.59 -12.98
C ALA A 201 -8.62 6.20 -13.84
N ASP A 202 -8.61 5.05 -14.52
CA ASP A 202 -9.71 4.62 -15.39
C ASP A 202 -11.05 4.55 -14.67
N CYS A 203 -11.07 4.09 -13.41
CA CYS A 203 -12.27 4.03 -12.59
C CYS A 203 -12.87 5.42 -12.32
N VAL A 204 -12.03 6.42 -12.08
CA VAL A 204 -12.45 7.82 -11.88
C VAL A 204 -12.98 8.40 -13.20
N LEU A 205 -12.25 8.21 -14.29
CA LEU A 205 -12.66 8.65 -15.63
C LEU A 205 -13.98 8.01 -16.07
N MET A 206 -14.20 6.73 -15.74
CA MET A 206 -15.46 6.03 -16.02
C MET A 206 -16.61 6.59 -15.16
N ALA A 207 -16.36 6.84 -13.86
CA ALA A 207 -17.37 7.44 -12.99
C ALA A 207 -17.81 8.82 -13.49
N ILE A 208 -16.89 9.64 -13.96
CA ILE A 208 -17.16 10.94 -14.58
C ILE A 208 -18.06 10.80 -15.79
N ARG A 209 -17.71 9.92 -16.74
CA ARG A 209 -18.51 9.70 -17.95
C ARG A 209 -19.92 9.23 -17.60
N ASN A 210 -20.07 8.35 -16.62
CA ASN A 210 -21.36 7.78 -16.25
C ASN A 210 -22.26 8.75 -15.48
N ARG A 211 -21.68 9.73 -14.76
CA ARG A 211 -22.41 10.69 -13.93
C ARG A 211 -22.55 12.07 -14.55
N GLY A 212 -21.83 12.36 -15.64
CA GLY A 212 -21.76 13.69 -16.23
C GLY A 212 -21.07 14.72 -15.32
N GLU A 213 -20.26 14.26 -14.37
CA GLU A 213 -19.52 15.11 -13.45
C GLU A 213 -18.32 15.76 -14.14
N LYS A 214 -17.91 16.92 -13.65
CA LYS A 214 -16.71 17.60 -14.13
C LYS A 214 -15.52 17.25 -13.24
N ILE A 215 -14.36 17.09 -13.88
CA ILE A 215 -13.08 16.94 -13.17
C ILE A 215 -12.66 18.28 -12.59
N GLU A 216 -12.07 18.28 -11.40
CA GLU A 216 -11.28 19.41 -10.91
C GLU A 216 -10.00 19.53 -11.73
N GLU A 217 -9.94 20.54 -12.57
CA GLU A 217 -8.82 20.79 -13.49
C GLU A 217 -7.72 21.66 -12.85
N GLY A 218 -8.05 22.39 -11.79
CA GLY A 218 -7.12 23.22 -11.04
C GLY A 218 -6.07 22.40 -10.28
N GLU A 219 -5.28 23.10 -9.49
CA GLU A 219 -4.27 22.46 -8.63
C GLU A 219 -4.93 21.60 -7.56
N ARG A 220 -4.58 20.31 -7.56
CA ARG A 220 -5.10 19.34 -6.60
C ARG A 220 -4.10 19.08 -5.46
N GLY A 221 -3.65 20.17 -4.83
CA GLY A 221 -2.74 20.17 -3.68
C GLY A 221 -1.25 20.14 -4.03
N ASN A 222 -0.90 20.18 -5.32
CA ASN A 222 0.44 20.44 -5.85
C ASN A 222 0.31 21.03 -7.26
N PRO A 223 1.13 22.02 -7.66
CA PRO A 223 1.07 22.66 -8.98
C PRO A 223 1.18 21.72 -10.18
N LEU A 224 1.82 20.56 -10.02
CA LEU A 224 1.92 19.54 -11.08
C LEU A 224 0.67 18.66 -11.19
N ASN A 225 -0.18 18.61 -10.16
CA ASN A 225 -1.40 17.81 -10.15
C ASN A 225 -2.57 18.60 -10.71
N THR A 226 -2.61 18.77 -12.02
CA THR A 226 -3.61 19.58 -12.73
C THR A 226 -4.18 18.87 -13.96
N GLY A 227 -5.27 19.42 -14.53
CA GLY A 227 -5.84 18.97 -15.79
C GLY A 227 -6.67 17.69 -15.68
N GLN A 228 -7.10 17.19 -16.83
CA GLN A 228 -8.10 16.11 -16.95
C GLN A 228 -7.49 14.71 -17.16
N ALA A 229 -6.22 14.61 -17.48
CA ALA A 229 -5.62 13.35 -17.96
C ALA A 229 -5.59 12.26 -16.88
N LEU A 230 -5.46 12.63 -15.60
CA LEU A 230 -5.33 11.72 -14.46
C LEU A 230 -4.41 10.53 -14.76
N THR A 231 -3.23 10.84 -15.34
CA THR A 231 -2.23 9.87 -15.80
C THR A 231 -0.85 10.37 -15.44
N ALA A 232 -0.02 9.48 -14.93
CA ALA A 232 1.39 9.75 -14.61
C ALA A 232 2.28 8.55 -14.93
N VAL A 233 3.59 8.80 -15.04
CA VAL A 233 4.63 7.76 -15.18
C VAL A 233 5.51 7.81 -13.94
N HIS A 234 5.69 6.64 -13.31
CA HIS A 234 6.48 6.49 -12.09
C HIS A 234 7.51 5.36 -12.21
N PRO A 235 8.58 5.35 -11.41
CA PRO A 235 9.45 4.19 -11.34
C PRO A 235 8.70 2.97 -10.78
N VAL A 236 8.98 1.78 -11.31
CA VAL A 236 8.46 0.51 -10.76
C VAL A 236 8.99 0.27 -9.35
N VAL A 237 10.25 0.61 -9.12
CA VAL A 237 10.90 0.62 -7.80
C VAL A 237 11.09 2.06 -7.36
N ARG A 238 10.38 2.47 -6.32
CA ARG A 238 10.47 3.80 -5.71
C ARG A 238 11.38 3.76 -4.49
N THR A 239 12.22 4.78 -4.33
CA THR A 239 12.92 5.02 -3.08
C THR A 239 12.06 5.88 -2.16
N ASN A 240 11.85 5.44 -0.93
CA ASN A 240 11.16 6.24 0.07
C ASN A 240 12.16 7.25 0.67
N PRO A 241 11.91 8.57 0.59
CA PRO A 241 12.86 9.60 1.04
C PRO A 241 13.11 9.58 2.55
N VAL A 242 12.16 9.08 3.34
CA VAL A 242 12.25 9.05 4.80
C VAL A 242 13.15 7.93 5.29
N THR A 243 13.08 6.77 4.65
CA THR A 243 13.81 5.56 5.08
C THR A 243 15.04 5.27 4.22
N GLY A 244 15.11 5.78 2.99
CA GLY A 244 16.09 5.38 1.99
C GLY A 244 15.90 3.95 1.48
N TRP A 245 14.72 3.35 1.69
CA TRP A 245 14.45 1.96 1.30
C TRP A 245 13.72 1.86 -0.02
N LYS A 246 14.08 0.84 -0.81
CA LYS A 246 13.43 0.50 -2.07
C LYS A 246 12.10 -0.21 -1.82
N SER A 247 11.07 0.22 -2.54
CA SER A 247 9.72 -0.34 -2.51
C SER A 247 9.22 -0.61 -3.92
N ILE A 248 8.59 -1.76 -4.18
CA ILE A 248 7.79 -1.93 -5.39
C ILE A 248 6.62 -0.94 -5.33
N PHE A 249 6.42 -0.18 -6.42
CA PHE A 249 5.36 0.83 -6.53
C PHE A 249 4.31 0.49 -7.60
N ALA A 250 4.62 -0.41 -8.52
CA ALA A 250 3.79 -0.81 -9.65
C ALA A 250 2.79 -1.93 -9.28
N VAL A 251 1.81 -1.62 -8.43
CA VAL A 251 0.77 -2.58 -8.02
C VAL A 251 -0.62 -1.94 -8.10
N GLY A 252 -1.60 -2.72 -8.51
CA GLY A 252 -3.01 -2.45 -8.34
C GLY A 252 -3.67 -1.67 -9.46
N GLN A 253 -4.87 -1.21 -9.18
CA GLN A 253 -5.83 -0.72 -10.18
C GLN A 253 -5.35 0.47 -11.03
N PHE A 254 -4.42 1.29 -10.53
CA PHE A 254 -3.92 2.44 -11.28
C PHE A 254 -2.74 2.07 -12.19
N SER A 255 -1.97 1.03 -11.87
CA SER A 255 -0.82 0.57 -12.67
C SER A 255 -1.31 -0.11 -13.95
N LYS A 256 -1.07 0.49 -15.13
CA LYS A 256 -1.63 0.04 -16.41
C LYS A 256 -0.61 -0.64 -17.29
N ARG A 257 0.63 -0.19 -17.28
CA ARG A 257 1.66 -0.70 -18.18
C ARG A 257 3.06 -0.45 -17.62
N ILE A 258 3.89 -1.46 -17.68
CA ILE A 258 5.36 -1.33 -17.56
C ILE A 258 5.87 -0.93 -18.95
N ASN A 259 6.60 0.19 -19.03
CA ASN A 259 6.83 0.89 -20.29
C ASN A 259 7.93 0.27 -21.15
N GLU A 260 8.98 -0.26 -20.55
CA GLU A 260 10.21 -0.74 -21.21
C GLU A 260 10.09 -2.17 -21.76
N VAL A 261 8.96 -2.85 -21.52
CA VAL A 261 8.73 -4.23 -21.95
C VAL A 261 7.55 -4.32 -22.90
N ASN A 262 7.37 -5.43 -23.63
CA ASN A 262 6.22 -5.62 -24.48
C ASN A 262 4.91 -5.80 -23.68
N ALA A 263 3.75 -5.77 -24.33
CA ALA A 263 2.46 -5.78 -23.65
C ALA A 263 2.23 -7.04 -22.79
N TYR A 264 2.64 -8.19 -23.29
CA TYR A 264 2.51 -9.47 -22.59
C TYR A 264 3.39 -9.51 -21.34
N GLU A 265 4.66 -9.13 -21.47
CA GLU A 265 5.60 -9.06 -20.34
C GLU A 265 5.14 -8.07 -19.27
N SER A 266 4.57 -6.93 -19.69
CA SER A 266 3.99 -5.95 -18.78
C SER A 266 2.84 -6.55 -17.97
N GLU A 267 1.93 -7.26 -18.61
CA GLU A 267 0.80 -7.93 -17.93
C GLU A 267 1.30 -8.97 -16.92
N GLU A 268 2.27 -9.81 -17.31
CA GLU A 268 2.86 -10.83 -16.44
C GLU A 268 3.58 -10.21 -15.21
N LEU A 269 4.29 -9.09 -15.39
CA LEU A 269 4.96 -8.39 -14.31
C LEU A 269 3.95 -7.79 -13.31
N LEU A 270 2.94 -7.08 -13.80
CA LEU A 270 1.90 -6.48 -12.95
C LEU A 270 1.14 -7.57 -12.18
N LYS A 271 0.78 -8.67 -12.85
CA LYS A 271 0.14 -9.82 -12.23
C LYS A 271 1.02 -10.46 -11.17
N LYS A 272 2.33 -10.61 -11.44
CA LYS A 272 3.30 -11.14 -10.48
C LYS A 272 3.34 -10.30 -9.21
N PHE A 273 3.48 -8.99 -9.31
CA PHE A 273 3.54 -8.11 -8.12
C PHE A 273 2.25 -8.18 -7.31
N TYR A 274 1.11 -8.25 -8.00
CA TYR A 274 -0.20 -8.39 -7.36
C TYR A 274 -0.33 -9.74 -6.63
N SER A 275 0.04 -10.85 -7.29
CA SER A 275 0.01 -12.20 -6.70
C SER A 275 0.96 -12.32 -5.51
N MET A 276 2.11 -11.63 -5.54
CA MET A 276 3.04 -11.62 -4.39
C MET A 276 2.40 -11.04 -3.12
N ILE A 277 1.46 -10.10 -3.25
CA ILE A 277 0.68 -9.66 -2.09
C ILE A 277 -0.29 -10.75 -1.68
N GLN A 278 -1.09 -11.28 -2.61
CA GLN A 278 -2.17 -12.22 -2.31
C GLN A 278 -1.67 -13.52 -1.68
N ASP A 279 -0.51 -14.01 -2.12
CA ASP A 279 0.05 -15.31 -1.73
C ASP A 279 0.93 -15.24 -0.47
N ASN A 280 1.27 -14.03 0.02
CA ASN A 280 2.17 -13.84 1.15
C ASN A 280 1.50 -13.04 2.27
N HIS A 281 0.80 -13.73 3.16
CA HIS A 281 0.05 -13.10 4.25
C HIS A 281 0.92 -12.45 5.33
N ASP A 282 2.18 -12.87 5.47
CA ASP A 282 3.14 -12.35 6.45
C ASP A 282 3.68 -10.95 6.13
N LEU A 283 3.48 -10.45 4.88
CA LEU A 283 3.76 -9.05 4.53
C LEU A 283 2.53 -8.14 4.66
N GLN A 284 1.42 -8.67 5.19
CA GLN A 284 0.16 -7.95 5.35
C GLN A 284 -0.18 -7.75 6.82
N CYS A 285 -0.94 -6.70 7.11
CA CYS A 285 -1.70 -6.61 8.35
C CYS A 285 -3.17 -6.30 8.04
N ARG A 286 -4.07 -6.78 8.90
CA ARG A 286 -5.50 -6.53 8.84
C ARG A 286 -5.92 -5.81 10.11
N PHE A 287 -6.60 -4.66 9.96
CA PHE A 287 -7.09 -3.89 11.06
C PHE A 287 -8.60 -4.00 11.16
N ARG A 288 -9.05 -4.50 12.30
CA ARG A 288 -10.45 -4.51 12.65
C ARG A 288 -10.81 -3.20 13.31
N TRP A 289 -11.66 -2.44 12.68
CA TRP A 289 -12.27 -1.24 13.23
C TRP A 289 -13.21 -1.65 14.37
N ARG A 290 -12.95 -1.17 15.57
CA ARG A 290 -13.70 -1.57 16.78
C ARG A 290 -14.61 -0.47 17.30
N ASN A 291 -14.20 0.78 17.10
CA ASN A 291 -14.91 1.93 17.64
C ASN A 291 -15.06 3.01 16.57
N PRO A 292 -16.16 3.80 16.62
CA PRO A 292 -16.17 5.07 15.92
C PRO A 292 -14.95 5.91 16.31
N HIS A 293 -14.42 6.65 15.35
CA HIS A 293 -13.21 7.46 15.47
C HIS A 293 -11.90 6.68 15.64
N ASP A 294 -11.87 5.36 15.44
CA ASP A 294 -10.62 4.66 15.17
C ASP A 294 -10.01 5.24 13.88
N ILE A 295 -8.69 5.42 13.85
CA ILE A 295 -7.98 5.98 12.69
C ILE A 295 -6.76 5.14 12.33
N ALA A 296 -6.50 5.01 11.04
CA ALA A 296 -5.27 4.48 10.47
C ALA A 296 -4.55 5.56 9.68
N ILE A 297 -3.22 5.60 9.77
CA ILE A 297 -2.35 6.48 8.99
C ILE A 297 -1.29 5.61 8.31
N TRP A 298 -1.13 5.74 6.98
CA TRP A 298 -0.17 4.93 6.22
C TRP A 298 0.65 5.75 5.23
N ASP A 299 1.81 5.19 4.87
CA ASP A 299 2.74 5.78 3.90
C ASP A 299 2.53 5.16 2.51
N ASN A 300 1.88 5.88 1.61
CA ASN A 300 1.57 5.44 0.26
C ASN A 300 2.81 5.19 -0.61
N ARG A 301 3.97 5.67 -0.20
CA ARG A 301 5.24 5.45 -0.92
C ARG A 301 5.70 3.99 -0.87
N SER A 302 5.21 3.24 0.12
CA SER A 302 5.67 1.87 0.37
C SER A 302 4.58 0.90 0.82
N VAL A 303 3.31 1.32 0.79
CA VAL A 303 2.20 0.50 1.27
C VAL A 303 1.06 0.49 0.26
N PHE A 304 0.48 -0.68 0.09
CA PHE A 304 -0.77 -0.90 -0.62
C PHE A 304 -1.85 -1.23 0.40
N HIS A 305 -3.08 -0.83 0.11
CA HIS A 305 -4.20 -1.12 0.99
C HIS A 305 -5.43 -1.58 0.23
N ARG A 306 -6.33 -2.27 0.96
CA ARG A 306 -7.58 -2.80 0.43
C ARG A 306 -8.64 -2.82 1.54
N ALA A 307 -9.86 -2.36 1.23
CA ALA A 307 -11.00 -2.54 2.10
C ALA A 307 -11.65 -3.92 1.89
N THR A 308 -12.27 -4.48 2.95
CA THR A 308 -13.20 -5.60 2.80
C THR A 308 -14.62 -5.07 2.60
N PHE A 309 -15.43 -5.79 1.81
CA PHE A 309 -16.83 -5.44 1.56
C PHE A 309 -17.78 -6.52 2.09
N ASP A 310 -17.34 -7.27 3.09
CA ASP A 310 -18.04 -8.34 3.76
C ASP A 310 -19.16 -7.87 4.70
N TYR A 311 -19.35 -6.57 4.80
CA TYR A 311 -20.33 -5.90 5.67
C TYR A 311 -21.59 -5.40 4.93
N MET A 312 -21.69 -5.62 3.63
CA MET A 312 -22.88 -5.19 2.86
C MET A 312 -24.11 -5.83 3.47
N ASP A 313 -25.11 -5.01 3.80
CA ASP A 313 -26.35 -5.37 4.51
C ASP A 313 -26.22 -5.58 6.05
N LEU A 314 -25.04 -5.33 6.64
CA LEU A 314 -24.81 -5.41 8.10
C LEU A 314 -24.71 -4.03 8.78
N GLY A 315 -25.17 -2.99 8.10
CA GLY A 315 -25.15 -1.61 8.59
C GLY A 315 -24.30 -0.68 7.75
N GLU A 316 -24.36 0.61 8.07
CA GLU A 316 -23.62 1.64 7.38
C GLU A 316 -22.16 1.67 7.84
N ARG A 317 -21.24 1.79 6.89
CA ARG A 317 -19.84 2.11 7.14
C ARG A 317 -19.50 3.43 6.48
N SER A 318 -19.00 4.39 7.26
CA SER A 318 -18.51 5.64 6.72
C SER A 318 -17.26 6.14 7.44
N GLY A 319 -16.45 6.92 6.74
CA GLY A 319 -15.24 7.50 7.28
C GLY A 319 -14.77 8.71 6.48
N ASN A 320 -13.90 9.49 7.10
CA ASN A 320 -13.29 10.68 6.54
C ASN A 320 -11.83 10.38 6.24
N ARG A 321 -11.41 10.61 4.99
CA ARG A 321 -10.04 10.39 4.53
C ARG A 321 -9.41 11.71 4.14
N ALA A 322 -8.24 12.01 4.72
CA ALA A 322 -7.35 13.10 4.29
C ALA A 322 -6.10 12.49 3.66
N VAL A 323 -5.68 13.02 2.51
CA VAL A 323 -4.55 12.53 1.72
C VAL A 323 -3.51 13.63 1.59
N GLY A 324 -2.34 13.46 2.20
CA GLY A 324 -1.18 14.33 2.00
C GLY A 324 -0.52 14.04 0.66
N ILE A 325 0.03 15.07 0.03
CA ILE A 325 0.82 14.94 -1.19
C ILE A 325 2.30 14.99 -0.85
N GLY A 326 3.07 14.06 -1.41
CA GLY A 326 4.50 13.94 -1.17
C GLY A 326 5.36 14.65 -2.20
N GLU A 327 6.33 13.93 -2.71
CA GLU A 327 7.29 14.33 -3.74
C GLU A 327 7.02 13.58 -5.06
N VAL A 328 7.59 14.07 -6.16
CA VAL A 328 7.64 13.30 -7.42
C VAL A 328 8.41 12.00 -7.15
N PRO A 329 7.83 10.83 -7.44
CA PRO A 329 8.50 9.55 -7.22
C PRO A 329 9.81 9.42 -7.95
N TYR A 330 10.83 8.91 -7.27
CA TYR A 330 12.16 8.70 -7.84
C TYR A 330 12.74 7.35 -7.43
N PHE A 331 13.73 6.92 -8.19
CA PHE A 331 14.60 5.80 -7.87
C PHE A 331 16.02 6.30 -7.60
N ASP A 332 16.56 6.03 -6.42
CA ASP A 332 17.95 6.26 -6.07
C ASP A 332 18.73 4.95 -6.22
N PRO A 333 19.70 4.88 -7.16
CA PRO A 333 20.49 3.66 -7.36
C PRO A 333 21.28 3.22 -6.12
N GLU A 334 21.67 4.18 -5.26
CA GLU A 334 22.42 3.91 -4.03
C GLU A 334 21.54 3.54 -2.83
N SER A 335 20.21 3.64 -2.98
CA SER A 335 19.27 3.22 -1.95
C SER A 335 19.31 1.69 -1.76
N THR A 336 18.86 1.22 -0.58
CA THR A 336 18.98 -0.18 -0.21
C THR A 336 17.61 -0.84 -0.03
N SER A 337 17.56 -2.17 -0.01
CA SER A 337 16.38 -2.88 0.47
C SER A 337 16.22 -2.68 1.99
N LYS A 338 14.98 -2.77 2.52
CA LYS A 338 14.73 -2.76 3.97
C LYS A 338 15.53 -3.86 4.69
N ALA A 339 15.61 -5.05 4.07
CA ALA A 339 16.34 -6.17 4.65
C ALA A 339 17.85 -5.90 4.75
N ALA A 340 18.46 -5.30 3.71
CA ALA A 340 19.87 -4.91 3.74
C ALA A 340 20.14 -3.85 4.80
N ALA A 341 19.30 -2.79 4.84
CA ALA A 341 19.43 -1.71 5.82
C ALA A 341 19.34 -2.18 7.27
N LEU A 342 18.55 -3.25 7.53
CA LEU A 342 18.37 -3.83 8.86
C LEU A 342 19.33 -5.01 9.14
N GLY A 343 20.28 -5.31 8.25
CA GLY A 343 21.22 -6.43 8.40
C GLY A 343 20.56 -7.81 8.34
N LYS A 344 19.37 -7.91 7.75
CA LYS A 344 18.58 -9.15 7.64
C LYS A 344 18.77 -9.90 6.32
N GLU A 345 19.53 -9.38 5.35
CA GLU A 345 19.81 -10.08 4.09
C GLU A 345 20.67 -11.32 4.37
N LYS A 346 20.11 -12.51 4.10
CA LYS A 346 20.88 -13.74 4.09
C LYS A 346 21.84 -13.68 2.89
N HIS A 347 23.14 -13.58 3.14
CA HIS A 347 24.13 -13.81 2.09
C HIS A 347 23.92 -15.22 1.54
N VAL A 348 23.46 -15.32 0.30
CA VAL A 348 23.57 -16.57 -0.46
C VAL A 348 25.06 -16.86 -0.59
N LYS A 349 25.60 -17.79 0.21
CA LYS A 349 26.94 -18.29 0.05
C LYS A 349 27.08 -18.70 -1.42
N LYS A 350 27.90 -18.00 -2.19
CA LYS A 350 28.35 -18.50 -3.49
C LYS A 350 29.02 -19.84 -3.19
N ASN A 351 28.36 -20.94 -3.55
CA ASN A 351 29.04 -22.23 -3.66
C ASN A 351 30.10 -22.03 -4.74
N SER A 352 31.32 -21.72 -4.32
CA SER A 352 32.49 -21.88 -5.15
C SER A 352 32.58 -23.37 -5.47
N ALA A 353 32.15 -23.76 -6.68
CA ALA A 353 32.43 -25.06 -7.23
C ALA A 353 33.95 -25.17 -7.32
N GLY A 354 34.55 -25.80 -6.32
CA GLY A 354 35.92 -26.26 -6.37
C GLY A 354 35.99 -27.34 -7.43
N ASN A 355 36.73 -27.07 -8.50
CA ASN A 355 37.24 -28.07 -9.43
C ASN A 355 38.16 -29.00 -8.63
N GLY A 356 37.58 -30.07 -8.09
CA GLY A 356 38.34 -31.22 -7.57
C GLY A 356 38.53 -32.21 -8.68
N VAL A 357 39.74 -32.22 -9.25
CA VAL A 357 40.23 -33.33 -10.08
C VAL A 357 40.29 -34.57 -9.20
N HIS A 358 39.44 -35.54 -9.45
CA HIS A 358 39.53 -36.87 -8.83
C HIS A 358 40.45 -37.76 -9.67
N ASN A 359 41.64 -38.01 -9.13
CA ASN A 359 42.43 -39.22 -9.44
C ASN A 359 41.84 -40.40 -8.66
N GLY A 360 41.57 -41.48 -9.37
CA GLY A 360 40.98 -42.69 -8.81
C GLY A 360 41.92 -43.53 -7.98
N ALA A 361 41.35 -44.25 -7.03
CA ALA A 361 41.83 -45.55 -6.57
C ALA A 361 40.65 -46.34 -6.01
N ALA A 362 40.56 -47.59 -6.45
CA ALA A 362 39.56 -48.57 -6.05
C ALA A 362 39.82 -49.13 -4.65
N HIS A 363 38.78 -49.49 -3.90
CA HIS A 363 38.57 -50.82 -3.27
C HIS A 363 37.42 -50.86 -2.28
N GLY A 364 36.62 -51.92 -2.40
CA GLY A 364 36.11 -52.69 -1.26
C GLY A 364 34.66 -52.44 -0.84
N GLY A 365 33.78 -53.37 -1.19
CA GLY A 365 32.35 -53.42 -0.89
C GLY A 365 31.99 -53.76 0.56
N HIS A 366 30.69 -53.68 0.79
CA HIS A 366 29.73 -54.36 1.69
C HIS A 366 28.55 -53.39 1.85
N GLY A 367 27.36 -53.63 1.51
CA GLY A 367 26.41 -54.66 1.76
C GLY A 367 25.32 -54.21 2.73
N MET A 368 24.02 -54.22 2.27
CA MET A 368 22.77 -54.14 3.06
C MET A 368 22.36 -52.74 3.60
N ALA A 369 21.11 -52.28 3.54
CA ALA A 369 19.81 -52.94 3.45
C ALA A 369 18.71 -51.99 2.96
N MET A 370 17.70 -52.56 2.37
CA MET A 370 16.43 -51.98 1.91
C MET A 370 15.57 -51.38 3.02
N GLY A 371 14.92 -50.24 2.74
CA GLY A 371 13.79 -49.76 3.49
C GLY A 371 12.80 -49.07 2.53
N GLY A 372 11.78 -49.81 2.13
CA GLY A 372 10.79 -49.38 1.16
C GLY A 372 9.77 -48.37 1.74
N CYS A 373 9.37 -47.39 0.94
CA CYS A 373 8.16 -46.63 1.16
C CYS A 373 7.01 -47.24 0.35
N PRO A 374 5.78 -47.28 0.87
CA PRO A 374 4.62 -47.80 0.13
C PRO A 374 4.00 -46.71 -0.78
N ALA A 375 3.67 -47.17 -1.98
CA ALA A 375 2.84 -46.47 -2.94
C ALA A 375 1.39 -46.39 -2.45
N SER A 376 0.74 -45.24 -2.59
CA SER A 376 -0.71 -45.13 -2.48
C SER A 376 -1.37 -44.90 -3.83
N ASN A 377 -2.31 -45.78 -4.08
CA ASN A 377 -3.15 -45.98 -5.25
C ASN A 377 -3.81 -44.77 -5.85
N GLY A 378 -3.85 -44.75 -7.18
CA GLY A 378 -4.75 -43.92 -7.99
C GLY A 378 -6.19 -44.40 -7.87
N MET A 379 -7.11 -43.44 -7.90
CA MET A 379 -8.50 -43.67 -8.22
C MET A 379 -8.86 -42.88 -9.49
N ALA A 380 -9.12 -43.63 -10.52
CA ALA A 380 -9.75 -43.18 -11.76
C ALA A 380 -11.22 -42.87 -11.47
N MET A 381 -11.71 -41.71 -11.85
CA MET A 381 -13.15 -41.44 -11.97
C MET A 381 -13.54 -41.42 -13.45
N GLN A 382 -14.46 -42.32 -13.77
CA GLN A 382 -15.14 -42.49 -15.05
C GLN A 382 -16.06 -41.31 -15.34
N ALA A 383 -16.01 -40.87 -16.60
CA ALA A 383 -17.00 -40.00 -17.18
C ALA A 383 -18.32 -40.77 -17.42
N HIS A 384 -19.44 -40.22 -16.95
CA HIS A 384 -20.77 -40.58 -17.43
C HIS A 384 -21.41 -39.33 -18.03
N GLY A 385 -21.55 -39.38 -19.34
CA GLY A 385 -22.40 -38.48 -20.07
C GLY A 385 -23.88 -38.82 -19.84
N HIS A 386 -24.69 -37.80 -19.67
CA HIS A 386 -26.13 -37.87 -19.96
C HIS A 386 -26.52 -36.64 -20.75
N MET A 387 -26.82 -36.88 -22.03
CA MET A 387 -27.75 -36.06 -22.81
C MET A 387 -29.15 -36.31 -22.32
N MET A 388 -29.94 -35.27 -22.10
CA MET A 388 -31.37 -35.24 -22.41
C MET A 388 -31.86 -33.80 -22.55
N THR A 389 -32.50 -33.58 -23.61
CA THR A 389 -33.36 -32.52 -24.13
C THR A 389 -34.51 -32.14 -23.20
N GLY A 390 -34.89 -30.85 -23.21
CA GLY A 390 -36.09 -30.27 -22.66
C GLY A 390 -36.03 -28.76 -22.72
#